data_7ec635ba17def197058e2192879e80a4
#
_entry.id   7ec635ba17def197058e2192879e80a4
#
_cell.length_a   1.000
_cell.length_b   1.000
_cell.length_c   1.000
_cell.angle_alpha   90.00
_cell.angle_beta   90.00
_cell.angle_gamma   90.00
#
_symmetry.space_group_name_H-M   'P 1'
#
loop_
_entity.id
_entity.type
_entity.pdbx_description
1 polymer ?
#
loop_
_entity_poly.entity_id
_entity_poly.type
_entity_poly.pdbx_seq_one_letter_code
_entity_poly.pdbx_strand_id
1 'polypeptide(L)'
;MYKRQATDVFTYTVSDGANTTTATITITVTGINDDPVAQDDVGFIAEDGTLTVANSANANVSGSYDATGEHSGDVIDTSSSSHTDSDADDSASLTVTAVRVGSTEGSGTAGTVGSALTGTYGQLTLNANGSYTYVANQDAADALDVDDTVTDTFNYTVSDGTETDIAVITITVIGVNDDPTAVNDTDSVSEDERVTKRGTQDDVLNDDTDPDASASLVVTNISHTNGNSDTVSESTTFANGTTIVGTYGTLTIGADGSYTYIADQDAADSIADGSSETDVFTYTISDGNGGTDTATLTITINGSDNEVVAVT
;
A
#
# COMPACT_ATOMS: atom_id res chain seq x y z
N MET A 1 2.42 32.23 -30.85
CA MET A 1 1.41 33.07 -30.18
C MET A 1 0.62 33.79 -31.25
N TYR A 2 -0.59 33.37 -31.58
CA TYR A 2 -1.49 34.04 -32.51
C TYR A 2 -2.43 34.91 -31.66
N LYS A 3 -2.13 36.20 -31.55
CA LYS A 3 -3.08 37.16 -31.02
C LYS A 3 -4.28 37.23 -31.94
N ARG A 4 -5.44 36.79 -31.50
CA ARG A 4 -6.69 36.93 -32.26
C ARG A 4 -6.96 38.42 -32.47
N GLN A 5 -7.13 38.83 -33.71
CA GLN A 5 -7.57 40.17 -34.04
C GLN A 5 -9.01 40.10 -34.51
N ALA A 6 -9.89 40.81 -33.82
CA ALA A 6 -11.24 41.04 -34.31
C ALA A 6 -11.34 42.44 -34.91
N THR A 7 -12.13 42.59 -35.95
CA THR A 7 -12.36 43.90 -36.59
C THR A 7 -13.83 44.21 -36.62
N ASP A 8 -14.18 45.38 -36.07
CA ASP A 8 -15.48 45.97 -36.25
C ASP A 8 -15.40 47.00 -37.34
N VAL A 9 -16.37 46.97 -38.27
CA VAL A 9 -16.45 47.88 -39.43
C VAL A 9 -17.73 48.66 -39.34
N PHE A 10 -17.64 49.97 -39.18
CA PHE A 10 -18.77 50.87 -39.11
C PHE A 10 -18.79 51.71 -40.41
N THR A 11 -19.92 51.75 -41.08
CA THR A 11 -20.13 52.63 -42.22
C THR A 11 -20.87 53.87 -41.76
N TYR A 12 -20.36 55.03 -42.12
CA TYR A 12 -21.01 56.30 -41.84
C TYR A 12 -21.18 57.13 -43.11
N THR A 13 -22.22 57.95 -43.09
CA THR A 13 -22.54 58.82 -44.21
C THR A 13 -22.24 60.27 -43.87
N VAL A 14 -21.55 60.94 -44.72
CA VAL A 14 -21.26 62.38 -44.65
C VAL A 14 -22.07 63.11 -45.68
N SER A 15 -22.65 64.25 -45.32
CA SER A 15 -23.45 65.10 -46.24
C SER A 15 -22.97 66.55 -46.14
N ASP A 16 -22.94 67.24 -47.27
CA ASP A 16 -22.75 68.70 -47.42
C ASP A 16 -24.04 69.48 -47.50
N GLY A 17 -25.19 68.76 -47.34
CA GLY A 17 -26.55 69.30 -47.43
C GLY A 17 -27.16 69.11 -48.81
N ALA A 18 -26.37 68.84 -49.87
CA ALA A 18 -26.84 68.59 -51.21
C ALA A 18 -26.50 67.18 -51.71
N ASN A 19 -25.30 66.68 -51.33
CA ASN A 19 -24.79 65.36 -51.69
C ASN A 19 -24.42 64.57 -50.46
N THR A 20 -24.34 63.25 -50.60
CA THR A 20 -23.93 62.33 -49.55
C THR A 20 -22.84 61.41 -50.07
N THR A 21 -21.89 61.04 -49.20
CA THR A 21 -20.88 60.00 -49.45
C THR A 21 -20.74 59.12 -48.23
N THR A 22 -20.31 57.91 -48.42
CA THR A 22 -20.11 56.96 -47.32
C THR A 22 -18.62 56.68 -47.11
N ALA A 23 -18.22 56.47 -45.87
CA ALA A 23 -16.90 55.99 -45.51
C ALA A 23 -17.00 54.95 -44.40
N THR A 24 -15.93 54.22 -44.13
CA THR A 24 -15.86 53.19 -43.13
C THR A 24 -14.84 53.52 -42.04
N ILE A 25 -15.18 53.19 -40.79
CA ILE A 25 -14.22 53.13 -39.69
C ILE A 25 -14.01 51.65 -39.38
N THR A 26 -12.78 51.20 -39.44
CA THR A 26 -12.38 49.85 -39.01
C THR A 26 -11.67 49.96 -37.67
N ILE A 27 -12.21 49.30 -36.64
CA ILE A 27 -11.60 49.19 -35.34
C ILE A 27 -11.02 47.78 -35.20
N THR A 28 -9.73 47.67 -34.94
CA THR A 28 -9.06 46.41 -34.72
C THR A 28 -8.90 46.23 -33.20
N VAL A 29 -9.46 45.13 -32.68
CA VAL A 29 -9.27 44.70 -31.29
C VAL A 29 -8.20 43.61 -31.29
N THR A 30 -7.14 43.82 -30.54
CA THR A 30 -6.08 42.83 -30.38
C THR A 30 -6.25 42.16 -29.03
N GLY A 31 -6.40 40.82 -29.01
CA GLY A 31 -6.39 40.03 -27.80
C GLY A 31 -5.03 40.09 -27.09
N ILE A 32 -5.06 39.99 -25.79
CA ILE A 32 -3.89 39.75 -24.95
C ILE A 32 -3.98 38.31 -24.42
N ASN A 33 -2.89 37.72 -23.96
CA ASN A 33 -2.92 36.43 -23.30
C ASN A 33 -3.66 36.52 -21.97
N ASP A 34 -4.56 35.60 -21.76
CA ASP A 34 -5.18 35.36 -20.45
C ASP A 34 -4.38 34.26 -19.70
N ASP A 35 -4.46 34.25 -18.38
CA ASP A 35 -3.78 33.24 -17.56
C ASP A 35 -4.58 31.91 -17.60
N PRO A 36 -3.94 30.75 -17.62
CA PRO A 36 -4.64 29.47 -17.43
C PRO A 36 -5.26 29.41 -16.02
N VAL A 37 -6.30 28.60 -15.88
CA VAL A 37 -6.93 28.29 -14.58
C VAL A 37 -6.87 26.78 -14.36
N ALA A 38 -6.04 26.37 -13.43
CA ALA A 38 -5.92 24.97 -12.98
C ALA A 38 -6.88 24.68 -11.83
N GLN A 39 -7.45 23.49 -11.79
CA GLN A 39 -8.34 23.00 -10.74
C GLN A 39 -7.70 21.82 -10.03
N ASP A 40 -7.99 21.70 -8.72
CA ASP A 40 -7.48 20.59 -7.92
C ASP A 40 -8.06 19.25 -8.39
N ASP A 41 -7.23 18.20 -8.35
CA ASP A 41 -7.55 16.84 -8.79
C ASP A 41 -7.58 15.84 -7.65
N VAL A 42 -8.26 14.73 -7.91
CA VAL A 42 -8.37 13.62 -6.96
C VAL A 42 -8.14 12.27 -7.64
N GLY A 43 -7.53 11.36 -6.89
CA GLY A 43 -7.38 9.96 -7.25
C GLY A 43 -7.61 9.06 -6.04
N PHE A 44 -7.88 7.78 -6.29
CA PHE A 44 -8.24 6.83 -5.26
C PHE A 44 -7.65 5.45 -5.60
N ILE A 45 -6.98 4.79 -4.64
CA ILE A 45 -6.28 3.53 -4.86
C ILE A 45 -6.18 2.72 -3.56
N ALA A 46 -6.14 1.39 -3.65
CA ALA A 46 -5.69 0.54 -2.55
C ALA A 46 -4.16 0.59 -2.45
N GLU A 47 -3.61 0.36 -1.27
CA GLU A 47 -2.19 0.06 -1.15
C GLU A 47 -1.82 -1.13 -2.05
N ASP A 48 -0.53 -1.32 -2.32
CA ASP A 48 -0.03 -2.28 -3.32
C ASP A 48 -0.56 -2.10 -4.75
N GLY A 49 -1.48 -1.17 -4.93
CA GLY A 49 -2.10 -0.88 -6.21
C GLY A 49 -1.29 0.04 -7.10
N THR A 50 -1.71 0.09 -8.37
CA THR A 50 -1.23 1.07 -9.35
C THR A 50 -2.41 1.77 -9.98
N LEU A 51 -2.54 3.07 -9.73
CA LEU A 51 -3.50 3.95 -10.42
C LEU A 51 -2.83 4.50 -11.67
N THR A 52 -3.43 4.25 -12.84
CA THR A 52 -2.97 4.82 -14.11
C THR A 52 -4.09 5.63 -14.74
N VAL A 53 -3.82 6.90 -14.98
CA VAL A 53 -4.74 7.84 -15.63
C VAL A 53 -4.13 8.28 -16.94
N ALA A 54 -4.77 7.88 -18.05
CA ALA A 54 -4.33 8.24 -19.39
C ALA A 54 -4.81 9.66 -19.75
N ASN A 55 -4.12 10.30 -20.69
CA ASN A 55 -4.58 11.56 -21.30
C ASN A 55 -5.85 11.32 -22.14
N SER A 56 -6.94 11.14 -21.47
CA SER A 56 -8.34 11.13 -21.94
C SER A 56 -9.25 10.81 -20.75
N ALA A 57 -10.44 11.31 -20.72
CA ALA A 57 -11.44 11.34 -19.65
C ALA A 57 -11.78 10.01 -18.90
N ASN A 58 -10.95 8.99 -18.90
CA ASN A 58 -11.22 7.72 -18.23
C ASN A 58 -9.98 7.23 -17.46
N ALA A 59 -10.05 7.34 -16.13
CA ALA A 59 -9.11 6.68 -15.24
C ALA A 59 -9.26 5.16 -15.36
N ASN A 60 -8.16 4.46 -15.70
CA ASN A 60 -8.09 3.01 -15.55
C ASN A 60 -7.41 2.71 -14.22
N VAL A 61 -8.18 2.27 -13.24
CA VAL A 61 -7.65 1.73 -11.98
C VAL A 61 -7.26 0.28 -12.21
N SER A 62 -5.98 -0.05 -12.02
CA SER A 62 -5.51 -1.42 -11.98
C SER A 62 -5.07 -1.75 -10.54
N GLY A 63 -5.72 -2.71 -9.91
CA GLY A 63 -5.50 -3.14 -8.53
C GLY A 63 -6.70 -3.93 -8.04
N SER A 64 -6.58 -4.57 -6.88
CA SER A 64 -7.62 -5.46 -6.34
C SER A 64 -8.81 -4.72 -5.72
N TYR A 65 -8.77 -3.41 -5.62
CA TYR A 65 -9.79 -2.62 -4.96
C TYR A 65 -10.64 -1.86 -5.97
N ASP A 66 -11.92 -2.24 -6.05
CA ASP A 66 -12.95 -1.50 -6.78
C ASP A 66 -13.43 -0.33 -5.92
N ALA A 67 -12.60 0.69 -5.82
CA ALA A 67 -12.95 1.89 -5.08
C ALA A 67 -14.06 2.62 -5.81
N THR A 68 -15.17 2.83 -5.13
CA THR A 68 -16.23 3.77 -5.53
C THR A 68 -15.79 5.23 -5.35
N GLY A 69 -14.48 5.46 -5.22
CA GLY A 69 -13.87 6.77 -5.05
C GLY A 69 -13.94 7.62 -6.32
N GLU A 70 -13.95 8.91 -6.14
CA GLU A 70 -13.97 9.88 -7.23
C GLU A 70 -12.58 10.02 -7.86
N HIS A 71 -12.52 10.01 -9.18
CA HIS A 71 -11.32 10.32 -9.96
C HIS A 71 -11.59 11.51 -10.87
N SER A 72 -10.70 12.49 -10.88
CA SER A 72 -10.85 13.70 -11.71
C SER A 72 -10.47 13.52 -13.18
N GLY A 73 -9.91 12.38 -13.57
CA GLY A 73 -9.30 12.23 -14.89
C GLY A 73 -7.82 12.58 -14.88
N ASP A 74 -7.23 12.94 -16.02
CA ASP A 74 -5.87 13.50 -16.04
C ASP A 74 -5.87 14.95 -15.53
N VAL A 75 -4.71 15.41 -15.04
CA VAL A 75 -4.62 16.70 -14.34
C VAL A 75 -4.76 17.94 -15.27
N ILE A 76 -5.04 17.77 -16.55
CA ILE A 76 -5.35 18.86 -17.52
C ILE A 76 -6.70 18.58 -18.20
N ASP A 77 -7.50 17.66 -17.68
CA ASP A 77 -8.73 17.24 -18.35
C ASP A 77 -9.71 18.41 -18.54
N THR A 78 -10.02 18.70 -19.80
CA THR A 78 -10.99 19.72 -20.20
C THR A 78 -12.41 19.16 -20.34
N SER A 79 -12.66 17.90 -19.98
CA SER A 79 -13.93 17.20 -20.22
C SER A 79 -14.75 16.88 -18.97
N SER A 80 -14.16 16.98 -17.77
CA SER A 80 -14.84 16.78 -16.50
C SER A 80 -15.46 18.08 -15.97
N SER A 81 -16.64 18.01 -15.40
CA SER A 81 -17.38 19.21 -14.96
C SER A 81 -16.91 19.81 -13.62
N SER A 82 -16.12 19.08 -12.81
CA SER A 82 -15.72 19.49 -11.45
C SER A 82 -14.22 19.78 -11.29
N HIS A 83 -13.38 19.27 -12.18
CA HIS A 83 -11.90 19.38 -12.12
C HIS A 83 -11.34 19.79 -13.49
N THR A 84 -12.05 20.67 -14.19
CA THR A 84 -11.70 21.06 -15.58
C THR A 84 -10.77 22.24 -15.59
N ASP A 85 -9.55 22.04 -16.07
CA ASP A 85 -8.65 23.12 -16.38
C ASP A 85 -9.13 23.91 -17.59
N SER A 86 -8.88 25.19 -17.60
CA SER A 86 -9.37 26.07 -18.65
C SER A 86 -8.40 27.20 -18.97
N ASP A 87 -8.54 27.71 -20.19
CA ASP A 87 -7.89 28.93 -20.61
C ASP A 87 -8.88 29.70 -21.47
N ALA A 88 -8.92 31.02 -21.30
CA ALA A 88 -9.83 31.88 -22.05
C ALA A 88 -9.40 32.06 -23.51
N ASP A 89 -8.15 31.77 -23.84
CA ASP A 89 -7.63 31.87 -25.20
C ASP A 89 -8.04 30.65 -26.05
N ASP A 90 -8.71 30.90 -27.18
CA ASP A 90 -9.30 29.89 -28.08
C ASP A 90 -8.39 28.74 -28.57
N SER A 91 -7.09 28.84 -28.40
CA SER A 91 -6.10 27.87 -28.90
C SER A 91 -4.99 27.60 -27.90
N ALA A 92 -5.23 27.90 -26.62
CA ALA A 92 -4.31 27.54 -25.57
C ALA A 92 -4.12 26.01 -25.50
N SER A 93 -2.89 25.59 -25.32
CA SER A 93 -2.53 24.19 -25.12
C SER A 93 -1.84 24.08 -23.79
N LEU A 94 -2.55 23.58 -22.79
CA LEU A 94 -2.06 23.46 -21.44
C LEU A 94 -1.05 22.31 -21.32
N THR A 95 0.01 22.52 -20.56
CA THR A 95 1.03 21.51 -20.28
C THR A 95 1.50 21.60 -18.82
N VAL A 96 1.75 20.43 -18.19
CA VAL A 96 2.41 20.39 -16.87
C VAL A 96 3.90 20.70 -17.04
N THR A 97 4.38 21.68 -16.28
CA THR A 97 5.77 22.15 -16.36
C THR A 97 6.57 21.90 -15.07
N ALA A 98 5.90 21.68 -13.95
CA ALA A 98 6.54 21.34 -12.68
C ALA A 98 5.64 20.45 -11.82
N VAL A 99 6.25 19.68 -10.90
CA VAL A 99 5.58 18.87 -9.89
C VAL A 99 6.37 18.89 -8.59
N ARG A 100 5.69 18.89 -7.43
CA ARG A 100 6.28 18.91 -6.09
C ARG A 100 5.45 18.07 -5.12
N VAL A 101 6.09 17.52 -4.10
CA VAL A 101 5.39 16.85 -2.98
C VAL A 101 4.74 17.91 -2.08
N GLY A 102 3.50 17.68 -1.67
CA GLY A 102 2.76 18.47 -0.69
C GLY A 102 1.62 19.29 -1.26
N SER A 103 0.72 19.73 -0.37
CA SER A 103 -0.50 20.46 -0.71
C SER A 103 -0.33 21.98 -0.79
N THR A 104 0.84 22.52 -0.45
CA THR A 104 1.08 23.96 -0.53
C THR A 104 1.65 24.31 -1.90
N GLU A 105 0.87 25.00 -2.70
CA GLU A 105 1.20 25.41 -4.05
C GLU A 105 2.58 26.07 -4.16
N GLY A 106 3.35 25.62 -5.12
CA GLY A 106 4.71 26.10 -5.39
C GLY A 106 5.77 25.73 -4.35
N SER A 107 5.39 25.01 -3.30
CA SER A 107 6.28 24.59 -2.20
C SER A 107 6.47 23.07 -2.17
N GLY A 108 7.42 22.61 -1.36
CA GLY A 108 7.74 21.19 -1.19
C GLY A 108 8.88 20.70 -2.07
N THR A 109 9.21 19.41 -1.93
CA THR A 109 10.31 18.78 -2.68
C THR A 109 9.96 18.71 -4.16
N ALA A 110 10.81 19.32 -5.00
CA ALA A 110 10.61 19.35 -6.43
C ALA A 110 10.94 17.98 -7.06
N GLY A 111 10.08 17.56 -7.98
CA GLY A 111 10.30 16.43 -8.88
C GLY A 111 10.61 16.87 -10.31
N THR A 112 10.80 15.89 -11.19
CA THR A 112 10.92 16.09 -12.64
C THR A 112 9.68 15.53 -13.31
N VAL A 113 9.01 16.33 -14.12
CA VAL A 113 7.86 15.89 -14.94
C VAL A 113 8.25 14.67 -15.79
N GLY A 114 7.43 13.64 -15.78
CA GLY A 114 7.69 12.35 -16.44
C GLY A 114 8.61 11.40 -15.68
N SER A 115 9.00 11.74 -14.45
CA SER A 115 9.79 10.85 -13.57
C SER A 115 9.07 10.62 -12.25
N ALA A 116 9.31 9.47 -11.63
CA ALA A 116 8.72 9.12 -10.35
C ALA A 116 9.15 10.11 -9.24
N LEU A 117 8.18 10.62 -8.50
CA LEU A 117 8.35 11.49 -7.34
C LEU A 117 7.74 10.80 -6.12
N THR A 118 8.58 10.49 -5.12
CA THR A 118 8.18 9.76 -3.92
C THR A 118 7.41 10.67 -2.96
N GLY A 119 6.18 10.26 -2.63
CA GLY A 119 5.35 10.80 -1.57
C GLY A 119 5.56 10.05 -0.25
N THR A 120 4.55 10.06 0.60
CA THR A 120 4.56 9.34 1.89
C THR A 120 4.16 7.87 1.71
N TYR A 121 3.12 7.63 0.93
CA TYR A 121 2.50 6.31 0.76
C TYR A 121 2.77 5.70 -0.61
N GLY A 122 3.27 6.49 -1.57
CA GLY A 122 3.53 5.98 -2.92
C GLY A 122 4.39 6.90 -3.76
N GLN A 123 4.42 6.61 -5.06
CA GLN A 123 5.20 7.35 -6.05
C GLN A 123 4.29 7.84 -7.17
N LEU A 124 4.29 9.16 -7.41
CA LEU A 124 3.61 9.79 -8.55
C LEU A 124 4.58 9.97 -9.73
N THR A 125 4.17 9.53 -10.90
CA THR A 125 4.78 9.92 -12.18
C THR A 125 3.78 10.75 -12.98
N LEU A 126 3.99 12.06 -13.03
CA LEU A 126 3.11 13.00 -13.73
C LEU A 126 3.78 13.46 -15.03
N ASN A 127 3.08 13.29 -16.16
CA ASN A 127 3.58 13.62 -17.48
C ASN A 127 3.16 15.04 -17.92
N ALA A 128 3.89 15.60 -18.88
CA ALA A 128 3.61 16.95 -19.40
C ALA A 128 2.22 17.11 -20.04
N ASN A 129 1.60 16.02 -20.47
CA ASN A 129 0.25 16.02 -21.07
C ASN A 129 -0.86 15.77 -20.01
N GLY A 130 -0.57 15.82 -18.72
CA GLY A 130 -1.53 15.63 -17.64
C GLY A 130 -1.74 14.19 -17.21
N SER A 131 -1.42 13.20 -18.04
CA SER A 131 -1.53 11.78 -17.65
C SER A 131 -0.60 11.45 -16.50
N TYR A 132 -1.02 10.54 -15.61
CA TYR A 132 -0.19 10.15 -14.48
C TYR A 132 -0.33 8.67 -14.12
N THR A 133 0.67 8.20 -13.37
CA THR A 133 0.64 6.91 -12.69
C THR A 133 1.01 7.15 -11.22
N TYR A 134 0.26 6.57 -10.32
CA TYR A 134 0.60 6.52 -8.90
C TYR A 134 0.68 5.06 -8.47
N VAL A 135 1.77 4.70 -7.78
CA VAL A 135 2.02 3.36 -7.24
C VAL A 135 2.10 3.48 -5.73
N ALA A 136 1.17 2.86 -5.01
CA ALA A 136 1.14 2.82 -3.55
C ALA A 136 2.09 1.70 -3.06
N ASN A 137 3.37 2.00 -2.90
CA ASN A 137 4.44 1.03 -2.71
C ASN A 137 5.48 1.46 -1.65
N GLN A 138 5.07 2.25 -0.68
CA GLN A 138 5.96 2.65 0.41
C GLN A 138 5.58 1.88 1.68
N ASP A 139 6.56 1.53 2.51
CA ASP A 139 6.35 0.83 3.80
C ASP A 139 5.26 1.49 4.68
N ALA A 140 5.01 2.79 4.50
CA ALA A 140 3.95 3.50 5.22
C ALA A 140 2.55 3.21 4.65
N ALA A 141 2.44 2.74 3.42
CA ALA A 141 1.20 2.23 2.86
C ALA A 141 0.93 0.81 3.36
N ASP A 142 1.94 -0.08 3.27
CA ASP A 142 1.87 -1.47 3.74
C ASP A 142 1.52 -1.59 5.24
N ALA A 143 1.68 -0.54 6.03
CA ALA A 143 1.33 -0.49 7.44
C ALA A 143 -0.09 0.00 7.73
N LEU A 144 -0.92 0.20 6.72
CA LEU A 144 -2.32 0.60 6.89
C LEU A 144 -3.16 -0.64 7.21
N ASP A 145 -3.95 -0.53 8.26
CA ASP A 145 -4.93 -1.58 8.55
C ASP A 145 -6.07 -1.56 7.52
N VAL A 146 -6.78 -2.67 7.40
CA VAL A 146 -7.96 -2.79 6.52
C VAL A 146 -8.91 -1.61 6.69
N ASP A 147 -9.33 -1.01 5.58
CA ASP A 147 -10.23 0.15 5.51
C ASP A 147 -9.64 1.47 6.07
N ASP A 148 -8.40 1.50 6.53
CA ASP A 148 -7.74 2.76 6.83
C ASP A 148 -7.60 3.62 5.57
N THR A 149 -7.70 4.92 5.73
CA THR A 149 -7.58 5.86 4.61
C THR A 149 -6.61 6.98 4.93
N VAL A 150 -5.67 7.16 4.03
CA VAL A 150 -4.66 8.23 4.10
C VAL A 150 -4.57 8.97 2.77
N THR A 151 -3.86 10.08 2.73
CA THR A 151 -3.70 10.85 1.49
C THR A 151 -2.25 11.22 1.23
N ASP A 152 -1.81 11.03 -0.02
CA ASP A 152 -0.65 11.73 -0.58
C ASP A 152 -1.12 12.93 -1.39
N THR A 153 -0.38 14.02 -1.27
CA THR A 153 -0.66 15.26 -2.00
C THR A 153 0.55 15.72 -2.79
N PHE A 154 0.31 16.17 -4.01
CA PHE A 154 1.33 16.76 -4.87
C PHE A 154 0.76 18.03 -5.50
N ASN A 155 1.56 19.08 -5.61
CA ASN A 155 1.17 20.25 -6.38
C ASN A 155 1.91 20.27 -7.71
N TYR A 156 1.25 20.77 -8.73
CA TYR A 156 1.79 20.83 -10.09
C TYR A 156 1.49 22.18 -10.73
N THR A 157 2.31 22.56 -11.70
CA THR A 157 2.18 23.81 -12.42
C THR A 157 1.74 23.53 -13.84
N VAL A 158 0.64 24.15 -14.26
CA VAL A 158 0.13 24.16 -15.63
C VAL A 158 0.55 25.44 -16.33
N SER A 159 0.86 25.37 -17.60
CA SER A 159 1.25 26.53 -18.44
C SER A 159 0.62 26.44 -19.81
N ASP A 160 0.21 27.58 -20.34
CA ASP A 160 -0.17 27.82 -21.73
C ASP A 160 1.06 28.13 -22.65
N GLY A 161 2.27 28.21 -22.05
CA GLY A 161 3.52 28.57 -22.70
C GLY A 161 3.91 30.05 -22.49
N THR A 162 3.11 30.84 -21.77
CA THR A 162 3.33 32.25 -21.47
C THR A 162 3.18 32.52 -19.98
N GLU A 163 2.05 32.12 -19.41
CA GLU A 163 1.67 32.27 -18.02
C GLU A 163 1.44 30.90 -17.39
N THR A 164 1.22 30.87 -16.07
CA THR A 164 1.08 29.60 -15.33
C THR A 164 0.09 29.72 -14.20
N ASP A 165 -0.55 28.58 -13.86
CA ASP A 165 -1.31 28.41 -12.64
C ASP A 165 -0.89 27.13 -11.94
N ILE A 166 -1.25 26.96 -10.65
CA ILE A 166 -0.84 25.82 -9.82
C ILE A 166 -2.10 25.19 -9.20
N ALA A 167 -2.15 23.87 -9.23
CA ALA A 167 -3.18 23.10 -8.54
C ALA A 167 -2.57 21.92 -7.77
N VAL A 168 -3.42 21.22 -7.02
CA VAL A 168 -3.06 20.09 -6.16
C VAL A 168 -3.75 18.84 -6.65
N ILE A 169 -3.00 17.75 -6.78
CA ILE A 169 -3.59 16.41 -6.88
C ILE A 169 -3.51 15.71 -5.52
N THR A 170 -4.65 15.18 -5.07
CA THR A 170 -4.79 14.42 -3.82
C THR A 170 -5.09 12.97 -4.16
N ILE A 171 -4.21 12.07 -3.79
CA ILE A 171 -4.40 10.62 -3.94
C ILE A 171 -4.79 10.03 -2.59
N THR A 172 -5.98 9.46 -2.50
CA THR A 172 -6.43 8.68 -1.34
C THR A 172 -5.94 7.25 -1.49
N VAL A 173 -5.19 6.76 -0.51
CA VAL A 173 -4.74 5.37 -0.39
C VAL A 173 -5.55 4.69 0.71
N ILE A 174 -6.01 3.47 0.44
CA ILE A 174 -6.82 2.67 1.36
C ILE A 174 -6.04 1.41 1.71
N GLY A 175 -5.99 1.10 3.00
CA GLY A 175 -5.44 -0.13 3.54
C GLY A 175 -6.24 -1.36 3.13
N VAL A 176 -5.54 -2.43 2.80
CA VAL A 176 -6.07 -3.78 2.61
C VAL A 176 -5.29 -4.72 3.53
N ASN A 177 -5.81 -5.91 3.76
CA ASN A 177 -5.10 -6.87 4.59
C ASN A 177 -3.85 -7.41 3.89
N ASP A 178 -2.72 -7.36 4.58
CA ASP A 178 -1.50 -8.07 4.22
C ASP A 178 -1.43 -9.45 4.87
N ASP A 179 -0.68 -10.37 4.28
CA ASP A 179 -0.43 -11.68 4.87
C ASP A 179 0.73 -11.60 5.88
N PRO A 180 0.60 -12.27 7.05
CA PRO A 180 1.70 -12.36 8.00
C PRO A 180 2.87 -13.17 7.45
N THR A 181 4.04 -12.98 8.05
CA THR A 181 5.24 -13.76 7.76
C THR A 181 5.66 -14.53 9.00
N ALA A 182 5.62 -15.86 8.91
CA ALA A 182 6.05 -16.78 9.97
C ALA A 182 7.52 -17.16 9.84
N VAL A 183 8.23 -17.22 10.95
CA VAL A 183 9.66 -17.58 11.04
C VAL A 183 9.83 -18.89 11.78
N ASN A 184 10.76 -19.75 11.32
CA ASN A 184 11.00 -21.06 11.93
C ASN A 184 11.68 -20.94 13.29
N ASP A 185 11.19 -21.70 14.27
CA ASP A 185 11.69 -21.78 15.63
C ASP A 185 12.52 -23.04 15.92
N THR A 186 13.38 -22.93 16.90
CA THR A 186 14.16 -24.06 17.40
C THR A 186 14.25 -24.04 18.92
N ASP A 187 14.19 -25.24 19.51
CA ASP A 187 14.44 -25.41 20.95
C ASP A 187 15.11 -26.77 21.23
N SER A 188 15.48 -27.03 22.47
CA SER A 188 16.08 -28.28 22.87
C SER A 188 15.68 -28.71 24.28
N VAL A 189 15.65 -30.02 24.51
CA VAL A 189 15.32 -30.64 25.77
C VAL A 189 16.13 -31.94 25.93
N SER A 190 16.40 -32.39 27.14
CA SER A 190 16.89 -33.74 27.40
C SER A 190 15.72 -34.72 27.40
N GLU A 191 15.96 -35.98 27.09
CA GLU A 191 14.99 -37.06 27.28
C GLU A 191 14.46 -37.02 28.75
N ASP A 192 13.23 -37.45 28.96
CA ASP A 192 12.49 -37.38 30.27
C ASP A 192 12.26 -35.97 30.84
N GLU A 193 12.75 -34.93 30.17
CA GLU A 193 12.61 -33.54 30.60
C GLU A 193 11.53 -32.80 29.79
N ARG A 194 11.28 -31.57 30.23
CA ARG A 194 10.36 -30.67 29.50
C ARG A 194 10.97 -29.30 29.27
N VAL A 195 10.59 -28.69 28.19
CA VAL A 195 10.80 -27.27 27.91
C VAL A 195 9.44 -26.56 27.90
N THR A 196 9.41 -25.32 28.39
CA THR A 196 8.19 -24.50 28.37
C THR A 196 8.56 -23.07 28.00
N LYS A 197 7.89 -22.53 27.00
CA LYS A 197 8.03 -21.15 26.52
C LYS A 197 6.75 -20.39 26.79
N ARG A 198 6.88 -19.12 27.20
CA ARG A 198 5.76 -18.30 27.65
C ARG A 198 5.97 -16.84 27.29
N GLY A 199 4.95 -16.26 26.65
CA GLY A 199 4.89 -14.83 26.40
C GLY A 199 5.93 -14.37 25.35
N THR A 200 5.85 -13.14 25.02
CA THR A 200 6.40 -12.44 23.86
C THR A 200 7.93 -12.43 23.66
N GLN A 201 8.70 -13.28 24.30
CA GLN A 201 10.17 -13.28 24.13
C GLN A 201 10.80 -14.63 23.75
N ASP A 202 10.06 -15.71 23.80
CA ASP A 202 10.60 -17.04 23.53
C ASP A 202 9.54 -18.04 22.99
N ASP A 203 8.33 -17.60 22.64
CA ASP A 203 7.30 -18.44 22.02
C ASP A 203 7.40 -18.43 20.49
N VAL A 204 6.57 -19.24 19.83
CA VAL A 204 6.64 -19.36 18.36
C VAL A 204 6.16 -18.14 17.59
N LEU A 205 5.58 -17.13 18.23
CA LEU A 205 5.13 -15.89 17.58
C LEU A 205 6.13 -14.73 17.78
N ASN A 206 7.23 -14.97 18.48
CA ASN A 206 8.12 -13.88 18.92
C ASN A 206 8.81 -13.12 17.78
N ASP A 207 9.18 -13.77 16.71
CA ASP A 207 9.83 -13.20 15.53
C ASP A 207 8.99 -13.27 14.27
N ASP A 208 7.72 -13.68 14.39
CA ASP A 208 6.72 -13.57 13.35
C ASP A 208 6.29 -12.10 13.22
N THR A 209 6.00 -11.68 12.01
CA THR A 209 5.67 -10.28 11.70
C THR A 209 4.46 -10.18 10.78
N ASP A 210 3.84 -9.02 10.82
CA ASP A 210 2.76 -8.64 9.92
C ASP A 210 2.99 -7.19 9.50
N PRO A 211 2.82 -6.81 8.22
CA PRO A 211 2.91 -5.43 7.80
C PRO A 211 1.84 -4.53 8.42
N ASP A 212 0.60 -5.04 8.59
CA ASP A 212 -0.53 -4.30 9.18
C ASP A 212 -0.22 -3.85 10.61
N ALA A 213 -0.34 -2.56 10.89
CA ALA A 213 0.12 -1.95 12.15
C ALA A 213 -0.60 -2.46 13.41
N SER A 214 -1.86 -2.88 13.28
CA SER A 214 -2.68 -3.40 14.40
C SER A 214 -2.86 -4.92 14.38
N ALA A 215 -2.20 -5.63 13.49
CA ALA A 215 -2.29 -7.09 13.39
C ALA A 215 -1.96 -7.78 14.73
N SER A 216 -2.72 -8.80 15.06
CA SER A 216 -2.54 -9.61 16.25
C SER A 216 -2.45 -11.09 15.86
N LEU A 217 -1.23 -11.58 15.74
CA LEU A 217 -0.97 -12.93 15.28
C LEU A 217 -1.39 -13.97 16.32
N VAL A 218 -2.00 -15.05 15.84
CA VAL A 218 -2.38 -16.21 16.64
C VAL A 218 -2.06 -17.50 15.93
N VAL A 219 -1.69 -18.54 16.68
CA VAL A 219 -1.54 -19.90 16.16
C VAL A 219 -2.93 -20.53 15.98
N THR A 220 -3.25 -21.01 14.79
CA THR A 220 -4.55 -21.58 14.44
C THR A 220 -4.53 -23.06 14.16
N ASN A 221 -3.38 -23.62 13.76
CA ASN A 221 -3.21 -25.03 13.48
C ASN A 221 -1.82 -25.52 13.87
N ILE A 222 -1.73 -26.80 14.20
CA ILE A 222 -0.47 -27.50 14.50
C ILE A 222 -0.50 -28.87 13.85
N SER A 223 0.61 -29.29 13.24
CA SER A 223 0.79 -30.61 12.66
C SER A 223 2.19 -31.16 12.91
N HIS A 224 2.34 -32.48 12.87
CA HIS A 224 3.61 -33.17 12.99
C HIS A 224 3.87 -34.07 11.78
N THR A 225 5.13 -34.32 11.47
CA THR A 225 5.56 -35.14 10.30
C THR A 225 5.05 -36.59 10.32
N ASN A 226 4.63 -37.12 11.49
CA ASN A 226 4.00 -38.45 11.61
C ASN A 226 2.55 -38.49 11.10
N GLY A 227 2.00 -37.36 10.65
CA GLY A 227 0.63 -37.22 10.12
C GLY A 227 -0.42 -36.78 11.15
N ASN A 228 -0.05 -36.58 12.42
CA ASN A 228 -0.94 -35.99 13.39
C ASN A 228 -1.13 -34.49 13.09
N SER A 229 -2.35 -33.99 13.22
CA SER A 229 -2.67 -32.55 13.09
C SER A 229 -3.92 -32.22 13.88
N ASP A 230 -3.99 -30.99 14.39
CA ASP A 230 -5.18 -30.48 15.09
C ASP A 230 -5.26 -28.96 14.97
N THR A 231 -6.46 -28.41 15.16
CA THR A 231 -6.69 -26.97 15.27
C THR A 231 -6.37 -26.47 16.67
N VAL A 232 -5.71 -25.32 16.76
CA VAL A 232 -5.45 -24.66 18.05
C VAL A 232 -6.67 -23.81 18.41
N SER A 233 -7.23 -24.05 19.60
CA SER A 233 -8.42 -23.33 20.05
C SER A 233 -8.08 -21.87 20.34
N GLU A 234 -8.91 -20.95 19.89
CA GLU A 234 -8.76 -19.51 20.12
C GLU A 234 -8.62 -19.15 21.59
N SER A 235 -7.87 -18.09 21.86
CA SER A 235 -7.68 -17.51 23.20
C SER A 235 -7.07 -18.49 24.22
N THR A 236 -6.30 -19.49 23.76
CA THR A 236 -5.62 -20.45 24.63
C THR A 236 -4.16 -20.08 24.88
N THR A 237 -3.64 -20.53 25.99
CA THR A 237 -2.21 -20.60 26.30
C THR A 237 -1.78 -22.07 26.34
N PHE A 238 -0.48 -22.37 26.46
CA PHE A 238 -0.02 -23.76 26.62
C PHE A 238 -0.71 -24.50 27.79
N ALA A 239 -1.21 -23.80 28.79
CA ALA A 239 -1.84 -24.45 29.98
C ALA A 239 -3.21 -25.08 29.65
N ASN A 240 -3.90 -24.59 28.64
CA ASN A 240 -5.17 -25.11 28.12
C ASN A 240 -5.14 -25.22 26.59
N GLY A 241 -3.96 -25.34 26.01
CA GLY A 241 -3.72 -25.41 24.59
C GLY A 241 -4.06 -26.76 23.96
N THR A 242 -3.78 -26.85 22.68
CA THR A 242 -3.95 -28.07 21.88
C THR A 242 -2.73 -28.98 22.01
N THR A 243 -2.96 -30.27 22.26
CA THR A 243 -1.91 -31.25 22.46
C THR A 243 -1.76 -32.14 21.22
N ILE A 244 -0.51 -32.31 20.75
CA ILE A 244 -0.17 -33.18 19.63
C ILE A 244 1.02 -34.08 19.99
N VAL A 245 0.92 -35.36 19.64
CA VAL A 245 1.99 -36.33 19.91
C VAL A 245 2.93 -36.40 18.72
N GLY A 246 4.20 -36.12 18.98
CA GLY A 246 5.32 -36.23 18.06
C GLY A 246 5.90 -37.66 18.00
N THR A 247 7.16 -37.76 17.58
CA THR A 247 7.91 -39.02 17.55
C THR A 247 8.57 -39.29 18.90
N TYR A 248 9.16 -38.26 19.48
CA TYR A 248 9.96 -38.36 20.72
C TYR A 248 9.27 -37.73 21.94
N GLY A 249 8.20 -36.94 21.71
CA GLY A 249 7.52 -36.29 22.81
C GLY A 249 6.15 -35.76 22.46
N THR A 250 5.57 -35.06 23.43
CA THR A 250 4.24 -34.48 23.34
C THR A 250 4.34 -32.95 23.45
N LEU A 251 3.84 -32.25 22.41
CA LEU A 251 3.72 -30.79 22.36
C LEU A 251 2.33 -30.36 22.80
N THR A 252 2.22 -29.36 23.66
CA THR A 252 0.99 -28.61 23.92
C THR A 252 1.24 -27.14 23.62
N ILE A 253 0.47 -26.57 22.68
CA ILE A 253 0.63 -25.21 22.17
C ILE A 253 -0.66 -24.40 22.34
N GLY A 254 -0.56 -23.15 22.74
CA GLY A 254 -1.66 -22.19 22.79
C GLY A 254 -1.75 -21.31 21.57
N ALA A 255 -2.92 -20.68 21.37
CA ALA A 255 -3.12 -19.68 20.33
C ALA A 255 -2.20 -18.45 20.50
N ASP A 256 -1.78 -18.18 21.73
CA ASP A 256 -0.82 -17.11 22.06
C ASP A 256 0.64 -17.44 21.74
N GLY A 257 0.91 -18.55 21.02
CA GLY A 257 2.26 -19.00 20.66
C GLY A 257 3.01 -19.72 21.80
N SER A 258 2.56 -19.60 23.03
CA SER A 258 3.18 -20.29 24.16
C SER A 258 3.07 -21.81 24.02
N TYR A 259 4.12 -22.54 24.44
CA TYR A 259 4.09 -24.00 24.37
C TYR A 259 4.82 -24.69 25.52
N THR A 260 4.51 -25.96 25.68
CA THR A 260 5.33 -26.91 26.45
C THR A 260 5.54 -28.18 25.63
N TYR A 261 6.75 -28.66 25.62
CA TYR A 261 7.11 -29.95 25.03
C TYR A 261 7.69 -30.84 26.13
N ILE A 262 7.25 -32.08 26.16
CA ILE A 262 7.75 -33.12 27.09
C ILE A 262 8.28 -34.26 26.26
N ALA A 263 9.52 -34.65 26.48
CA ALA A 263 10.15 -35.80 25.81
C ALA A 263 9.72 -37.09 26.55
N ASP A 264 8.48 -37.54 26.30
CA ASP A 264 7.78 -38.58 27.07
C ASP A 264 7.43 -39.85 26.25
N GLN A 265 7.99 -40.00 25.05
CA GLN A 265 7.75 -41.17 24.23
C GLN A 265 8.90 -42.20 24.33
N ASP A 266 8.59 -43.50 24.28
CA ASP A 266 9.58 -44.58 24.33
C ASP A 266 10.73 -44.42 23.31
N ALA A 267 10.49 -43.67 22.23
CA ALA A 267 11.51 -43.35 21.24
C ALA A 267 12.59 -42.40 21.78
N ALA A 268 12.25 -41.50 22.70
CA ALA A 268 13.21 -40.62 23.36
C ALA A 268 14.16 -41.41 24.24
N ASP A 269 13.65 -42.36 25.05
CA ASP A 269 14.46 -43.25 25.89
C ASP A 269 15.50 -44.09 25.13
N SER A 270 15.30 -44.21 23.82
CA SER A 270 16.20 -44.95 22.94
C SER A 270 17.33 -44.12 22.37
N ILE A 271 17.40 -42.83 22.65
CA ILE A 271 18.47 -41.92 22.18
C ILE A 271 19.71 -42.15 23.04
N ALA A 272 20.81 -42.53 22.42
CA ALA A 272 22.06 -42.82 23.13
C ALA A 272 22.66 -41.55 23.75
N ASP A 273 23.25 -41.67 24.94
CA ASP A 273 23.97 -40.58 25.58
C ASP A 273 24.97 -39.91 24.61
N GLY A 274 24.95 -38.60 24.56
CA GLY A 274 25.74 -37.76 23.65
C GLY A 274 25.23 -37.73 22.21
N SER A 275 24.12 -38.40 21.89
CA SER A 275 23.40 -38.29 20.60
C SER A 275 22.15 -37.40 20.75
N SER A 276 21.61 -36.97 19.62
CA SER A 276 20.35 -36.20 19.59
C SER A 276 19.51 -36.55 18.38
N GLU A 277 18.20 -36.42 18.53
CA GLU A 277 17.20 -36.56 17.47
C GLU A 277 16.27 -35.31 17.48
N THR A 278 15.39 -35.19 16.49
CA THR A 278 14.51 -34.01 16.36
C THR A 278 13.07 -34.39 16.14
N ASP A 279 12.16 -33.69 16.84
CA ASP A 279 10.75 -33.57 16.48
C ASP A 279 10.50 -32.27 15.73
N VAL A 280 9.74 -32.34 14.63
CA VAL A 280 9.42 -31.18 13.80
C VAL A 280 7.90 -31.01 13.72
N PHE A 281 7.44 -29.92 14.25
CA PHE A 281 6.04 -29.51 14.18
C PHE A 281 5.90 -28.33 13.21
N THR A 282 4.84 -28.36 12.39
CA THR A 282 4.47 -27.20 11.53
C THR A 282 3.27 -26.51 12.17
N TYR A 283 3.40 -25.23 12.45
CA TYR A 283 2.29 -24.41 12.93
C TYR A 283 1.83 -23.43 11.85
N THR A 284 0.58 -22.99 11.94
CA THR A 284 -0.02 -21.98 11.07
C THR A 284 -0.39 -20.79 11.93
N ILE A 285 0.02 -19.59 11.52
CA ILE A 285 -0.40 -18.33 12.13
C ILE A 285 -1.51 -17.67 11.31
N SER A 286 -2.27 -16.80 11.94
CA SER A 286 -3.27 -15.95 11.30
C SER A 286 -3.31 -14.58 11.97
N ASP A 287 -3.56 -13.56 11.16
CA ASP A 287 -3.80 -12.16 11.56
C ASP A 287 -5.23 -11.90 12.05
N GLY A 288 -6.16 -12.83 11.78
CA GLY A 288 -7.59 -12.70 12.09
C GLY A 288 -8.41 -11.99 11.00
N ASN A 289 -7.77 -11.44 9.97
CA ASN A 289 -8.40 -10.72 8.85
C ASN A 289 -8.41 -11.52 7.53
N GLY A 290 -7.80 -12.72 7.53
CA GLY A 290 -7.81 -13.65 6.40
C GLY A 290 -6.44 -14.09 5.94
N GLY A 291 -5.37 -13.37 6.30
CA GLY A 291 -3.99 -13.73 6.05
C GLY A 291 -3.52 -14.90 6.92
N THR A 292 -2.65 -15.73 6.37
CA THR A 292 -2.05 -16.87 7.10
C THR A 292 -0.69 -17.21 6.53
N ASP A 293 0.22 -17.66 7.40
CA ASP A 293 1.49 -18.26 6.98
C ASP A 293 1.85 -19.46 7.87
N THR A 294 2.88 -20.20 7.51
CA THR A 294 3.28 -21.42 8.20
C THR A 294 4.78 -21.45 8.47
N ALA A 295 5.15 -21.85 9.69
CA ALA A 295 6.54 -22.13 10.03
C ALA A 295 6.66 -23.43 10.82
N THR A 296 7.91 -23.80 11.16
CA THR A 296 8.22 -25.02 11.88
C THR A 296 8.82 -24.72 13.23
N LEU A 297 8.37 -25.46 14.26
CA LEU A 297 9.04 -25.58 15.53
C LEU A 297 9.84 -26.89 15.54
N THR A 298 11.16 -26.80 15.59
CA THR A 298 12.07 -27.95 15.65
C THR A 298 12.60 -28.12 17.08
N ILE A 299 12.23 -29.21 17.75
CA ILE A 299 12.73 -29.55 19.06
C ILE A 299 13.83 -30.58 18.94
N THR A 300 15.03 -30.27 19.45
CA THR A 300 16.14 -31.22 19.56
C THR A 300 16.09 -31.95 20.90
N ILE A 301 15.96 -33.27 20.87
CA ILE A 301 15.97 -34.13 22.05
C ILE A 301 17.37 -34.71 22.22
N ASN A 302 17.99 -34.42 23.36
CA ASN A 302 19.32 -34.91 23.69
C ASN A 302 19.20 -36.15 24.57
N GLY A 303 19.83 -37.23 24.14
CA GLY A 303 19.94 -38.46 24.94
C GLY A 303 20.78 -38.25 26.20
N SER A 304 20.38 -38.90 27.28
CA SER A 304 21.09 -38.92 28.55
C SER A 304 21.33 -40.35 29.00
N ASP A 305 22.26 -40.59 29.97
CA ASP A 305 22.51 -41.89 30.54
C ASP A 305 21.41 -42.27 31.55
N ASN A 306 20.54 -43.20 31.17
CA ASN A 306 19.52 -43.75 32.04
C ASN A 306 20.16 -44.64 33.13
N GLU A 307 20.38 -44.10 34.33
CA GLU A 307 20.92 -44.91 35.45
C GLU A 307 20.02 -46.14 35.75
N VAL A 308 20.59 -47.30 35.55
CA VAL A 308 19.97 -48.55 35.99
C VAL A 308 20.01 -48.65 37.52
N VAL A 309 18.92 -48.20 38.18
CA VAL A 309 18.82 -48.40 39.64
C VAL A 309 18.63 -49.88 39.92
N ALA A 310 19.67 -50.54 40.41
CA ALA A 310 19.53 -51.89 40.91
C ALA A 310 18.64 -51.94 42.13
N VAL A 311 17.44 -52.48 42.00
CA VAL A 311 16.56 -52.76 43.14
C VAL A 311 17.13 -53.98 43.90
N THR A 312 17.68 -53.74 45.09
CA THR A 312 18.15 -54.78 46.00
C THR A 312 17.04 -55.25 46.95
#